data_5c0e67436a903b7d332907706ab0a99f
#
_entry.id   5c0e67436a903b7d332907706ab0a99f
#
_cell.length_a   1.000
_cell.length_b   1.000
_cell.length_c   1.000
_cell.angle_alpha   90.00
_cell.angle_beta   90.00
_cell.angle_gamma   90.00
#
_symmetry.space_group_name_H-M   'P 1'
#
loop_
_entity.id
_entity.type
_entity.pdbx_description
1 polymer ?
#
loop_
_entity_poly.entity_id
_entity_poly.type
_entity_poly.pdbx_seq_one_letter_code
_entity_poly.pdbx_strand_id
1 'polypeptide(L)'
;MYTRDQVRLDADVYYPDAEGTFPVLLMRQPYGRAIASTVVYAHPIWYAAQGYIVVIQDVRGRGTSEGEFKLFESEIEDGFEAVNWVANLPRSNGKVGMYGFSYQGMTQLYAAVNRPEPLKAICPAMLAPDLYQDWAYENGAFCLFANLGWAIQLAAETARLKGDETAFLELSRAAKNMPLSDRIPARPDIMQKYAHYDAYYQAWLDRSEDYWRKLFVDVSTIEIPMLYIGGWFDTYMRGTLRSYLSSKQAHLIAGVWAHLPWGRKVGAVDYGADAVSFCDRAQIRWFDHWLKDKELTDPPVQLFEMGSNQWRSYAEFPASELSILHLNSSGLTSMDDRDGRLSSELSEDTIDVIVHDPWRPVPALGGHVAYPCGAFDRSNIDARSDVLTYTTAPLESELHLVGEMSVELYASSDSPSFDLCAVLSEVKSNGSVMNFTQGYLSSDRAKSPYRIPLQPVSICIPKGSAIRLSISGACFPAYPVNAGTGEQPGEARAIDFQIITIMVHSGANYPSKLYLNRANKLLEK
;
A
#
# COMPACT_ATOMS: atom_id res chain seq x y z
N MET A 1 24.20 13.80 -15.44
CA MET A 1 25.16 14.17 -14.36
C MET A 1 26.14 13.04 -14.13
N TYR A 2 27.28 13.29 -13.50
CA TYR A 2 28.17 12.25 -13.00
C TYR A 2 28.13 12.27 -11.47
N THR A 3 28.01 11.09 -10.87
CA THR A 3 28.09 10.90 -9.42
C THR A 3 29.54 10.98 -8.95
N ARG A 4 29.79 11.02 -7.61
CA ARG A 4 31.15 11.05 -7.03
C ARG A 4 31.99 9.83 -7.42
N ASP A 5 31.39 8.68 -7.67
CA ASP A 5 32.02 7.45 -8.15
C ASP A 5 32.05 7.35 -9.70
N GLN A 6 31.81 8.49 -10.38
CA GLN A 6 31.90 8.66 -11.84
C GLN A 6 30.88 7.83 -12.63
N VAL A 7 29.77 7.44 -12.03
CA VAL A 7 28.65 6.83 -12.75
C VAL A 7 27.79 7.93 -13.39
N ARG A 8 27.51 7.78 -14.69
CA ARG A 8 26.66 8.73 -15.42
C ARG A 8 25.18 8.41 -15.18
N LEU A 9 24.42 9.41 -14.69
CA LEU A 9 22.97 9.37 -14.58
C LEU A 9 22.36 10.32 -15.61
N ASP A 10 21.45 9.81 -16.44
CA ASP A 10 20.81 10.56 -17.52
C ASP A 10 19.47 11.13 -17.09
N ALA A 11 19.15 12.31 -17.59
CA ALA A 11 17.91 13.01 -17.29
C ALA A 11 17.40 13.81 -18.49
N ASP A 12 16.09 13.95 -18.59
CA ASP A 12 15.42 14.92 -19.45
C ASP A 12 15.11 16.19 -18.67
N VAL A 13 15.38 17.36 -19.25
CA VAL A 13 15.17 18.66 -18.61
C VAL A 13 14.20 19.49 -19.44
N TYR A 14 13.11 19.91 -18.83
CA TYR A 14 12.06 20.72 -19.42
C TYR A 14 12.13 22.13 -18.84
N TYR A 15 12.31 23.14 -19.70
CA TYR A 15 12.39 24.53 -19.28
C TYR A 15 11.08 25.27 -19.53
N PRO A 16 10.73 26.25 -18.68
CA PRO A 16 9.65 27.20 -18.97
C PRO A 16 9.93 27.99 -20.25
N ASP A 17 8.88 28.21 -21.05
CA ASP A 17 8.93 29.10 -22.22
C ASP A 17 8.75 30.56 -21.76
N ALA A 18 9.72 31.04 -20.97
CA ALA A 18 9.78 32.39 -20.43
C ALA A 18 11.22 32.75 -20.07
N GLU A 19 11.56 34.02 -20.00
CA GLU A 19 12.86 34.48 -19.52
C GLU A 19 12.94 34.46 -17.99
N GLY A 20 14.16 34.37 -17.45
CA GLY A 20 14.42 34.44 -16.01
C GLY A 20 14.95 33.14 -15.40
N THR A 21 14.95 33.11 -14.08
CA THR A 21 15.36 31.96 -13.28
C THR A 21 14.15 31.32 -12.59
N PHE A 22 14.17 29.99 -12.45
CA PHE A 22 13.03 29.22 -11.97
C PHE A 22 13.45 28.17 -10.92
N PRO A 23 12.59 27.83 -9.96
CA PRO A 23 12.82 26.67 -9.11
C PRO A 23 12.72 25.38 -9.91
N VAL A 24 13.36 24.32 -9.39
CA VAL A 24 13.42 23.00 -10.05
C VAL A 24 12.50 22.02 -9.36
N LEU A 25 11.78 21.21 -10.16
CA LEU A 25 11.07 20.01 -9.71
C LEU A 25 11.79 18.78 -10.24
N LEU A 26 12.25 17.91 -9.34
CA LEU A 26 12.99 16.70 -9.65
C LEU A 26 12.13 15.46 -9.38
N MET A 27 12.08 14.55 -10.36
CA MET A 27 11.56 13.19 -10.21
C MET A 27 12.66 12.19 -10.57
N ARG A 28 12.94 11.23 -9.69
CA ARG A 28 13.91 10.14 -9.93
C ARG A 28 13.17 8.81 -9.95
N GLN A 29 13.45 7.95 -10.93
CA GLN A 29 12.61 6.78 -11.18
C GLN A 29 13.35 5.66 -11.96
N PRO A 30 12.95 4.35 -11.77
CA PRO A 30 13.65 3.21 -12.37
C PRO A 30 13.02 2.68 -13.68
N TYR A 31 11.97 3.31 -14.20
CA TYR A 31 11.10 2.70 -15.22
C TYR A 31 11.34 3.24 -16.63
N GLY A 32 12.33 4.10 -16.82
CA GLY A 32 12.58 4.82 -18.07
C GLY A 32 11.86 6.16 -18.13
N ARG A 33 12.63 7.26 -18.13
CA ARG A 33 12.15 8.64 -17.99
C ARG A 33 11.15 9.09 -19.06
N ALA A 34 11.16 8.45 -20.23
CA ALA A 34 10.26 8.80 -21.33
C ALA A 34 8.79 8.38 -21.09
N ILE A 35 8.52 7.43 -20.20
CA ILE A 35 7.20 6.81 -20.04
C ILE A 35 6.64 7.02 -18.63
N ALA A 36 7.42 6.70 -17.61
CA ALA A 36 6.90 6.52 -16.26
C ALA A 36 6.53 7.82 -15.53
N SER A 37 6.97 8.98 -15.99
CA SER A 37 6.62 10.27 -15.41
C SER A 37 5.15 10.66 -15.59
N THR A 38 4.43 10.02 -16.51
CA THR A 38 3.04 10.38 -16.88
C THR A 38 1.99 9.34 -16.48
N VAL A 39 2.34 8.34 -15.71
CA VAL A 39 1.42 7.25 -15.36
C VAL A 39 0.23 7.73 -14.53
N VAL A 40 0.46 8.62 -13.56
CA VAL A 40 -0.57 9.21 -12.68
C VAL A 40 -0.51 10.73 -12.64
N TYR A 41 0.53 11.35 -13.21
CA TYR A 41 0.76 12.78 -13.23
C TYR A 41 0.61 13.38 -14.62
N ALA A 42 0.40 14.68 -14.66
CA ALA A 42 0.48 15.46 -15.89
C ALA A 42 1.89 15.35 -16.52
N HIS A 43 1.97 15.54 -17.83
CA HIS A 43 3.25 15.53 -18.52
C HIS A 43 4.20 16.61 -17.97
N PRO A 44 5.53 16.38 -17.88
CA PRO A 44 6.49 17.36 -17.34
C PRO A 44 6.40 18.76 -17.97
N ILE A 45 6.03 18.85 -19.25
CA ILE A 45 5.77 20.14 -19.93
C ILE A 45 4.66 20.95 -19.22
N TRP A 46 3.62 20.27 -18.68
CA TRP A 46 2.57 20.96 -17.95
C TRP A 46 3.11 21.65 -16.68
N TYR A 47 4.01 20.98 -15.94
CA TYR A 47 4.67 21.58 -14.79
C TYR A 47 5.64 22.70 -15.20
N ALA A 48 6.33 22.54 -16.34
CA ALA A 48 7.20 23.58 -16.89
C ALA A 48 6.39 24.83 -17.24
N ALA A 49 5.18 24.67 -17.80
CA ALA A 49 4.27 25.78 -18.08
C ALA A 49 3.78 26.51 -16.81
N GLN A 50 3.90 25.89 -15.62
CA GLN A 50 3.64 26.55 -14.34
C GLN A 50 4.87 27.33 -13.80
N GLY A 51 5.94 27.44 -14.57
CA GLY A 51 7.15 28.19 -14.23
C GLY A 51 8.12 27.41 -13.34
N TYR A 52 8.38 26.14 -13.68
CA TYR A 52 9.38 25.28 -13.06
C TYR A 52 10.32 24.70 -14.11
N ILE A 53 11.58 24.56 -13.79
CA ILE A 53 12.45 23.63 -14.52
C ILE A 53 12.07 22.25 -14.02
N VAL A 54 11.73 21.32 -14.92
CA VAL A 54 11.34 19.95 -14.54
C VAL A 54 12.40 18.98 -14.99
N VAL A 55 12.87 18.13 -14.07
CA VAL A 55 13.92 17.14 -14.35
C VAL A 55 13.37 15.75 -14.04
N ILE A 56 13.37 14.90 -15.06
CA ILE A 56 13.03 13.48 -14.93
C ILE A 56 14.33 12.69 -15.10
N GLN A 57 14.82 12.06 -14.03
CA GLN A 57 16.08 11.34 -14.01
C GLN A 57 15.86 9.84 -13.89
N ASP A 58 16.51 9.07 -14.75
CA ASP A 58 16.66 7.62 -14.57
C ASP A 58 17.66 7.36 -13.44
N VAL A 59 17.29 6.51 -12.47
CA VAL A 59 18.20 6.10 -11.40
C VAL A 59 19.30 5.19 -11.94
N ARG A 60 20.32 4.97 -11.15
CA ARG A 60 21.49 4.12 -11.46
C ARG A 60 21.07 2.77 -12.04
N GLY A 61 21.66 2.38 -13.19
CA GLY A 61 21.42 1.10 -13.87
C GLY A 61 20.03 0.98 -14.52
N ARG A 62 19.31 2.11 -14.74
CA ARG A 62 17.98 2.14 -15.36
C ARG A 62 17.93 3.13 -16.52
N GLY A 63 16.99 2.88 -17.44
CA GLY A 63 16.84 3.69 -18.65
C GLY A 63 18.14 3.68 -19.46
N THR A 64 18.80 4.84 -19.57
CA THR A 64 20.12 4.98 -20.19
C THR A 64 21.21 5.36 -19.17
N SER A 65 20.89 5.46 -17.88
CA SER A 65 21.85 5.68 -16.82
C SER A 65 22.78 4.47 -16.64
N GLU A 66 24.03 4.74 -16.38
CA GLU A 66 25.07 3.73 -16.16
C GLU A 66 24.99 3.11 -14.75
N GLY A 67 25.85 2.11 -14.50
CA GLY A 67 25.97 1.42 -13.24
C GLY A 67 25.06 0.19 -13.13
N GLU A 68 24.95 -0.33 -11.91
CA GLU A 68 24.14 -1.50 -11.60
C GLU A 68 22.91 -1.08 -10.78
N PHE A 69 21.73 -1.56 -11.16
CA PHE A 69 20.52 -1.33 -10.39
C PHE A 69 20.44 -2.33 -9.23
N LYS A 70 20.45 -1.79 -8.01
CA LYS A 70 20.14 -2.48 -6.76
C LYS A 70 19.06 -1.70 -6.06
N LEU A 71 17.99 -2.36 -5.68
CA LEU A 71 16.81 -1.69 -5.16
C LEU A 71 17.16 -0.77 -3.98
N PHE A 72 17.00 0.54 -4.15
CA PHE A 72 17.21 1.61 -3.18
C PHE A 72 18.64 1.79 -2.63
N GLU A 73 19.58 0.87 -2.83
CA GLU A 73 20.88 0.88 -2.16
C GLU A 73 21.71 2.16 -2.40
N SER A 74 21.59 2.77 -3.58
CA SER A 74 22.34 3.99 -3.94
C SER A 74 21.52 5.27 -3.80
N GLU A 75 20.25 5.19 -3.42
CA GLU A 75 19.32 6.32 -3.55
C GLU A 75 19.60 7.48 -2.58
N ILE A 76 20.17 7.19 -1.41
CA ILE A 76 20.55 8.24 -0.43
C ILE A 76 21.60 9.15 -1.04
N GLU A 77 22.65 8.56 -1.58
CA GLU A 77 23.81 9.29 -2.07
C GLU A 77 23.57 9.89 -3.45
N ASP A 78 23.04 9.09 -4.39
CA ASP A 78 22.71 9.57 -5.73
C ASP A 78 21.60 10.63 -5.68
N GLY A 79 20.66 10.52 -4.75
CA GLY A 79 19.61 11.51 -4.53
C GLY A 79 20.13 12.83 -4.02
N PHE A 80 21.04 12.81 -3.03
CA PHE A 80 21.71 14.00 -2.52
C PHE A 80 22.48 14.73 -3.64
N GLU A 81 23.26 13.99 -4.42
CA GLU A 81 24.02 14.55 -5.54
C GLU A 81 23.13 15.08 -6.66
N ALA A 82 22.02 14.38 -6.96
CA ALA A 82 21.07 14.83 -7.97
C ALA A 82 20.42 16.15 -7.58
N VAL A 83 20.00 16.32 -6.31
CA VAL A 83 19.43 17.59 -5.82
C VAL A 83 20.43 18.74 -5.97
N ASN A 84 21.69 18.53 -5.60
CA ASN A 84 22.73 19.56 -5.75
C ASN A 84 23.03 19.85 -7.22
N TRP A 85 23.01 18.85 -8.08
CA TRP A 85 23.22 19.03 -9.52
C TRP A 85 22.10 19.85 -10.17
N VAL A 86 20.82 19.53 -9.90
CA VAL A 86 19.70 20.27 -10.52
C VAL A 86 19.59 21.70 -10.01
N ALA A 87 20.00 21.97 -8.77
CA ALA A 87 20.06 23.32 -8.22
C ALA A 87 21.01 24.24 -9.00
N ASN A 88 22.02 23.67 -9.64
CA ASN A 88 23.03 24.39 -10.44
C ASN A 88 22.80 24.35 -11.95
N LEU A 89 21.63 23.89 -12.41
CA LEU A 89 21.27 23.93 -13.83
C LEU A 89 21.19 25.38 -14.34
N PRO A 90 21.47 25.61 -15.64
CA PRO A 90 21.20 26.90 -16.25
C PRO A 90 19.76 27.35 -15.96
N ARG A 91 19.60 28.64 -15.61
CA ARG A 91 18.30 29.23 -15.27
C ARG A 91 17.64 28.68 -13.98
N SER A 92 18.32 27.86 -13.18
CA SER A 92 17.85 27.51 -11.83
C SER A 92 18.03 28.69 -10.88
N ASN A 93 17.07 28.90 -9.98
CA ASN A 93 17.18 29.85 -8.87
C ASN A 93 17.77 29.21 -7.59
N GLY A 94 18.20 27.95 -7.66
CA GLY A 94 18.79 27.19 -6.55
C GLY A 94 17.80 26.52 -5.62
N LYS A 95 16.48 26.77 -5.73
CA LYS A 95 15.45 26.09 -4.92
C LYS A 95 14.96 24.83 -5.64
N VAL A 96 14.92 23.69 -4.94
CA VAL A 96 14.51 22.40 -5.47
C VAL A 96 13.32 21.83 -4.70
N GLY A 97 12.34 21.29 -5.41
CA GLY A 97 11.30 20.42 -4.90
C GLY A 97 11.40 19.03 -5.54
N MET A 98 10.87 18.02 -4.88
CA MET A 98 10.76 16.68 -5.48
C MET A 98 9.31 16.18 -5.43
N TYR A 99 8.92 15.39 -6.44
CA TYR A 99 7.61 14.77 -6.52
C TYR A 99 7.69 13.38 -7.14
N GLY A 100 6.65 12.57 -6.94
CA GLY A 100 6.56 11.23 -7.47
C GLY A 100 5.91 10.26 -6.49
N PHE A 101 5.52 9.08 -6.98
CA PHE A 101 4.83 8.06 -6.18
C PHE A 101 5.59 6.73 -6.17
N SER A 102 5.30 5.87 -5.18
CA SER A 102 5.90 4.53 -5.11
C SER A 102 7.42 4.62 -4.96
N TYR A 103 8.19 3.98 -5.81
CA TYR A 103 9.65 4.12 -5.88
C TYR A 103 10.06 5.62 -5.94
N GLN A 104 9.39 6.40 -6.78
CA GLN A 104 9.64 7.85 -6.90
C GLN A 104 9.31 8.62 -5.61
N GLY A 105 8.37 8.12 -4.81
CA GLY A 105 8.08 8.61 -3.47
C GLY A 105 9.23 8.34 -2.51
N MET A 106 9.78 7.13 -2.55
CA MET A 106 10.91 6.73 -1.73
C MET A 106 12.19 7.48 -2.08
N THR A 107 12.49 7.75 -3.36
CA THR A 107 13.67 8.52 -3.77
C THR A 107 13.72 9.91 -3.16
N GLN A 108 12.56 10.51 -2.87
CA GLN A 108 12.46 11.82 -2.21
C GLN A 108 12.91 11.73 -0.75
N LEU A 109 12.44 10.72 -0.02
CA LEU A 109 12.83 10.50 1.38
C LEU A 109 14.33 10.20 1.49
N TYR A 110 14.86 9.31 0.63
CA TYR A 110 16.29 8.99 0.61
C TYR A 110 17.14 10.23 0.29
N ALA A 111 16.75 11.07 -0.66
CA ALA A 111 17.45 12.31 -0.94
C ALA A 111 17.41 13.30 0.24
N ALA A 112 16.27 13.36 0.96
CA ALA A 112 16.07 14.28 2.07
C ALA A 112 16.84 13.90 3.34
N VAL A 113 17.16 12.62 3.57
CA VAL A 113 17.91 12.14 4.77
C VAL A 113 19.21 12.89 4.95
N ASN A 114 19.97 13.13 3.87
CA ASN A 114 21.25 13.84 3.91
C ASN A 114 21.11 15.37 3.86
N ARG A 115 19.89 15.90 3.96
CA ARG A 115 19.58 17.33 4.07
C ARG A 115 20.29 18.22 3.03
N PRO A 116 20.17 17.93 1.71
CA PRO A 116 20.76 18.82 0.71
C PRO A 116 20.14 20.20 0.81
N GLU A 117 20.99 21.23 0.97
CA GLU A 117 20.53 22.60 1.21
C GLU A 117 19.52 23.13 0.18
N PRO A 118 19.66 22.83 -1.14
CA PRO A 118 18.72 23.29 -2.13
C PRO A 118 17.30 22.68 -2.01
N LEU A 119 17.13 21.54 -1.35
CA LEU A 119 15.84 20.85 -1.23
C LEU A 119 14.96 21.55 -0.19
N LYS A 120 13.87 22.17 -0.64
CA LYS A 120 12.99 23.00 0.20
C LYS A 120 11.65 22.35 0.53
N ALA A 121 11.12 21.47 -0.32
CA ALA A 121 9.86 20.75 -0.10
C ALA A 121 9.78 19.48 -0.95
N ILE A 122 9.00 18.51 -0.49
CA ILE A 122 8.75 17.26 -1.22
C ILE A 122 7.26 16.89 -1.23
N CYS A 123 6.86 16.12 -2.25
CA CYS A 123 5.50 15.57 -2.39
C CYS A 123 5.58 14.05 -2.54
N PRO A 124 5.92 13.31 -1.48
CA PRO A 124 6.05 11.86 -1.54
C PRO A 124 4.67 11.19 -1.53
N ALA A 125 4.38 10.39 -2.57
CA ALA A 125 3.09 9.75 -2.72
C ALA A 125 3.21 8.22 -2.63
N MET A 126 2.21 7.57 -1.98
CA MET A 126 2.04 6.11 -1.92
C MET A 126 3.36 5.38 -1.67
N LEU A 127 3.90 5.53 -0.48
CA LEU A 127 5.24 5.10 -0.10
C LEU A 127 5.27 4.33 1.22
N ALA A 128 6.40 3.64 1.45
CA ALA A 128 6.61 2.78 2.61
C ALA A 128 8.04 2.97 3.17
N PRO A 129 8.26 3.91 4.10
CA PRO A 129 9.61 4.16 4.64
C PRO A 129 10.18 2.99 5.44
N ASP A 130 9.32 2.15 6.01
CA ASP A 130 9.66 0.82 6.50
C ASP A 130 9.29 -0.21 5.43
N LEU A 131 10.26 -0.54 4.57
CA LEU A 131 10.05 -1.48 3.47
C LEU A 131 9.64 -2.87 3.96
N TYR A 132 10.03 -3.28 5.18
CA TYR A 132 9.64 -4.57 5.73
C TYR A 132 8.14 -4.57 6.07
N GLN A 133 7.69 -3.65 6.94
CA GLN A 133 6.33 -3.67 7.48
C GLN A 133 5.27 -3.10 6.54
N ASP A 134 5.67 -2.16 5.66
CA ASP A 134 4.72 -1.40 4.85
C ASP A 134 4.75 -1.74 3.36
N TRP A 135 5.71 -2.58 2.93
CA TRP A 135 5.86 -2.99 1.52
C TRP A 135 5.96 -4.49 1.34
N ALA A 136 7.02 -5.11 1.92
CA ALA A 136 7.31 -6.51 1.70
C ALA A 136 6.35 -7.42 2.46
N TYR A 137 6.02 -7.06 3.70
CA TYR A 137 5.22 -7.88 4.60
C TYR A 137 4.05 -7.10 5.20
N GLU A 138 3.00 -7.82 5.52
CA GLU A 138 1.88 -7.36 6.33
C GLU A 138 1.71 -8.31 7.51
N ASN A 139 1.99 -7.82 8.73
CA ASN A 139 1.89 -8.58 9.98
C ASN A 139 2.51 -10.00 9.88
N GLY A 140 3.73 -10.08 9.34
CA GLY A 140 4.48 -11.32 9.15
C GLY A 140 4.20 -12.07 7.83
N ALA A 141 3.14 -11.77 7.11
CA ALA A 141 2.82 -12.39 5.83
C ALA A 141 3.45 -11.63 4.66
N PHE A 142 4.11 -12.34 3.75
CA PHE A 142 4.72 -11.75 2.57
C PHE A 142 3.65 -11.30 1.55
N CYS A 143 3.73 -10.08 1.05
CA CYS A 143 2.84 -9.55 0.01
C CYS A 143 3.23 -10.14 -1.37
N LEU A 144 2.80 -11.39 -1.62
CA LEU A 144 3.30 -12.22 -2.72
C LEU A 144 3.03 -11.60 -4.10
N PHE A 145 1.75 -11.35 -4.41
CA PHE A 145 1.37 -10.99 -5.78
C PHE A 145 2.04 -9.70 -6.25
N ALA A 146 2.00 -8.67 -5.40
CA ALA A 146 2.58 -7.37 -5.71
C ALA A 146 4.10 -7.45 -5.87
N ASN A 147 4.79 -8.09 -4.92
CA ASN A 147 6.26 -8.16 -4.92
C ASN A 147 6.80 -9.08 -6.02
N LEU A 148 6.20 -10.25 -6.23
CA LEU A 148 6.63 -11.16 -7.30
C LEU A 148 6.41 -10.54 -8.68
N GLY A 149 5.24 -9.92 -8.91
CA GLY A 149 4.93 -9.28 -10.19
C GLY A 149 5.91 -8.16 -10.52
N TRP A 150 6.21 -7.32 -9.52
CA TRP A 150 7.17 -6.23 -9.69
C TRP A 150 8.60 -6.75 -9.88
N ALA A 151 9.04 -7.77 -9.13
CA ALA A 151 10.36 -8.39 -9.30
C ALA A 151 10.58 -8.94 -10.71
N ILE A 152 9.59 -9.67 -11.24
CA ILE A 152 9.65 -10.20 -12.61
C ILE A 152 9.74 -9.07 -13.64
N GLN A 153 8.98 -7.98 -13.47
CA GLN A 153 9.04 -6.81 -14.36
C GLN A 153 10.42 -6.13 -14.33
N LEU A 154 10.98 -5.94 -13.13
CA LEU A 154 12.31 -5.33 -12.98
C LEU A 154 13.41 -6.23 -13.55
N ALA A 155 13.33 -7.55 -13.37
CA ALA A 155 14.24 -8.51 -13.94
C ALA A 155 14.16 -8.52 -15.48
N ALA A 156 12.95 -8.47 -16.05
CA ALA A 156 12.74 -8.36 -17.49
C ALA A 156 13.40 -7.09 -18.06
N GLU A 157 13.21 -5.94 -17.40
CA GLU A 157 13.83 -4.69 -17.82
C GLU A 157 15.36 -4.76 -17.71
N THR A 158 15.91 -5.37 -16.66
CA THR A 158 17.37 -5.58 -16.53
C THR A 158 17.90 -6.45 -17.67
N ALA A 159 17.21 -7.55 -18.02
CA ALA A 159 17.58 -8.41 -19.14
C ALA A 159 17.57 -7.64 -20.48
N ARG A 160 16.52 -6.82 -20.71
CA ARG A 160 16.41 -5.97 -21.90
C ARG A 160 17.58 -4.98 -21.99
N LEU A 161 17.92 -4.31 -20.91
CA LEU A 161 19.02 -3.33 -20.88
C LEU A 161 20.40 -3.98 -21.10
N LYS A 162 20.55 -5.25 -20.71
CA LYS A 162 21.76 -6.05 -20.94
C LYS A 162 21.77 -6.75 -22.32
N GLY A 163 20.73 -6.62 -23.12
CA GLY A 163 20.63 -7.21 -24.47
C GLY A 163 20.31 -8.71 -24.47
N ASP A 164 19.87 -9.29 -23.35
CA ASP A 164 19.38 -10.67 -23.28
C ASP A 164 17.91 -10.76 -23.69
N GLU A 165 17.67 -10.86 -25.00
CA GLU A 165 16.33 -10.92 -25.57
C GLU A 165 15.56 -12.15 -25.10
N THR A 166 16.23 -13.29 -24.93
CA THR A 166 15.59 -14.54 -24.48
C THR A 166 15.04 -14.40 -23.06
N ALA A 167 15.85 -13.93 -22.13
CA ALA A 167 15.41 -13.67 -20.76
C ALA A 167 14.32 -12.60 -20.70
N PHE A 168 14.45 -11.53 -21.47
CA PHE A 168 13.43 -10.47 -21.55
C PHE A 168 12.07 -11.02 -21.98
N LEU A 169 12.02 -11.83 -23.03
CA LEU A 169 10.76 -12.41 -23.53
C LEU A 169 10.14 -13.40 -22.56
N GLU A 170 10.93 -14.27 -21.94
CA GLU A 170 10.44 -15.26 -20.95
C GLU A 170 9.92 -14.56 -19.69
N LEU A 171 10.68 -13.62 -19.12
CA LEU A 171 10.27 -12.83 -17.95
C LEU A 171 9.04 -11.96 -18.26
N SER A 172 8.98 -11.32 -19.43
CA SER A 172 7.81 -10.53 -19.83
C SER A 172 6.54 -11.40 -19.98
N ARG A 173 6.69 -12.65 -20.43
CA ARG A 173 5.57 -13.61 -20.48
C ARG A 173 5.14 -14.02 -19.07
N ALA A 174 6.10 -14.26 -18.16
CA ALA A 174 5.81 -14.57 -16.78
C ALA A 174 5.15 -13.41 -16.03
N ALA A 175 5.53 -12.15 -16.30
CA ALA A 175 4.87 -10.97 -15.73
C ALA A 175 3.40 -10.85 -16.14
N LYS A 176 3.05 -11.29 -17.37
CA LYS A 176 1.66 -11.31 -17.84
C LYS A 176 0.85 -12.49 -17.31
N ASN A 177 1.51 -13.62 -17.08
CA ASN A 177 0.92 -14.87 -16.62
C ASN A 177 1.70 -15.34 -15.40
N MET A 178 1.39 -14.73 -14.26
CA MET A 178 2.10 -14.97 -13.01
C MET A 178 2.25 -16.47 -12.71
N PRO A 179 3.46 -16.97 -12.37
CA PRO A 179 3.77 -18.38 -12.18
C PRO A 179 3.30 -18.89 -10.80
N LEU A 180 2.03 -18.67 -10.48
CA LEU A 180 1.44 -18.97 -9.16
C LEU A 180 1.11 -20.46 -8.96
N SER A 181 1.22 -21.27 -10.01
CA SER A 181 1.04 -22.74 -9.99
C SER A 181 2.35 -23.51 -9.89
N ASP A 182 3.48 -22.85 -9.78
CA ASP A 182 4.78 -23.50 -9.60
C ASP A 182 4.83 -24.28 -8.28
N ARG A 183 5.75 -25.24 -8.19
CA ARG A 183 5.90 -26.12 -7.01
C ARG A 183 6.05 -25.33 -5.70
N ILE A 184 6.68 -24.18 -5.76
CA ILE A 184 6.80 -23.22 -4.68
C ILE A 184 6.40 -21.85 -5.25
N PRO A 185 5.14 -21.41 -5.11
CA PRO A 185 4.65 -20.18 -5.75
C PRO A 185 5.43 -18.92 -5.36
N ALA A 186 5.95 -18.87 -4.14
CA ALA A 186 6.78 -17.76 -3.69
C ALA A 186 8.22 -17.80 -4.22
N ARG A 187 8.70 -18.92 -4.77
CA ARG A 187 10.02 -19.08 -5.40
C ARG A 187 9.88 -19.75 -6.78
N PRO A 188 9.23 -19.09 -7.76
CA PRO A 188 8.94 -19.70 -9.04
C PRO A 188 10.21 -19.99 -9.84
N ASP A 189 10.16 -21.05 -10.64
CA ASP A 189 11.30 -21.55 -11.43
C ASP A 189 11.90 -20.48 -12.35
N ILE A 190 11.08 -19.55 -12.87
CA ILE A 190 11.54 -18.45 -13.73
C ILE A 190 12.47 -17.48 -12.97
N MET A 191 12.17 -17.16 -11.71
CA MET A 191 13.02 -16.27 -10.89
C MET A 191 14.31 -16.98 -10.47
N GLN A 192 14.28 -18.30 -10.28
CA GLN A 192 15.49 -19.08 -10.02
C GLN A 192 16.38 -19.17 -11.27
N LYS A 193 15.78 -19.41 -12.44
CA LYS A 193 16.49 -19.45 -13.73
C LYS A 193 17.23 -18.15 -14.02
N TYR A 194 16.63 -17.01 -13.72
CA TYR A 194 17.15 -15.67 -13.98
C TYR A 194 17.53 -14.90 -12.70
N ALA A 195 17.98 -15.61 -11.66
CA ALA A 195 18.36 -15.02 -10.38
C ALA A 195 19.39 -13.88 -10.48
N HIS A 196 20.26 -13.92 -11.49
CA HIS A 196 21.26 -12.87 -11.75
C HIS A 196 20.67 -11.55 -12.28
N TYR A 197 19.38 -11.52 -12.60
CA TYR A 197 18.63 -10.31 -12.93
C TYR A 197 17.71 -9.83 -11.78
N ASP A 198 17.64 -10.61 -10.69
CA ASP A 198 16.87 -10.22 -9.50
C ASP A 198 17.52 -9.04 -8.78
N ALA A 199 16.75 -7.99 -8.54
CA ALA A 199 17.23 -6.78 -7.89
C ALA A 199 16.97 -6.75 -6.36
N TYR A 200 16.07 -7.61 -5.83
CA TYR A 200 15.67 -7.54 -4.43
C TYR A 200 14.85 -8.74 -3.91
N TYR A 201 14.13 -9.44 -4.77
CA TYR A 201 13.08 -10.38 -4.36
C TYR A 201 13.58 -11.50 -3.45
N GLN A 202 14.72 -12.10 -3.82
CA GLN A 202 15.34 -13.15 -3.02
C GLN A 202 15.77 -12.61 -1.64
N ALA A 203 16.38 -11.42 -1.58
CA ALA A 203 16.77 -10.79 -0.33
C ALA A 203 15.57 -10.47 0.57
N TRP A 204 14.44 -10.13 -0.03
CA TRP A 204 13.21 -9.88 0.72
C TRP A 204 12.60 -11.15 1.30
N LEU A 205 12.65 -12.26 0.60
CA LEU A 205 12.21 -13.56 1.11
C LEU A 205 13.10 -14.08 2.24
N ASP A 206 14.41 -13.80 2.20
CA ASP A 206 15.38 -14.28 3.18
C ASP A 206 15.33 -13.53 4.53
N ARG A 207 14.55 -12.45 4.62
CA ARG A 207 14.23 -11.70 5.85
C ARG A 207 15.44 -11.23 6.68
N SER A 208 16.57 -10.89 6.05
CA SER A 208 17.75 -10.39 6.75
C SER A 208 17.47 -9.03 7.43
N GLU A 209 17.57 -8.97 8.77
CA GLU A 209 17.37 -7.71 9.53
C GLU A 209 18.35 -6.62 9.13
N ASP A 210 19.60 -6.96 8.87
CA ASP A 210 20.63 -6.00 8.46
C ASP A 210 20.33 -5.38 7.09
N TYR A 211 19.72 -6.15 6.19
CA TYR A 211 19.27 -5.65 4.90
C TYR A 211 18.18 -4.58 5.09
N TRP A 212 17.15 -4.88 5.86
CA TRP A 212 16.03 -3.97 6.09
C TRP A 212 16.42 -2.70 6.82
N ARG A 213 17.32 -2.80 7.80
CA ARG A 213 17.81 -1.66 8.58
C ARG A 213 18.52 -0.62 7.72
N LYS A 214 19.25 -1.06 6.69
CA LYS A 214 19.95 -0.16 5.75
C LYS A 214 19.00 0.65 4.88
N LEU A 215 17.81 0.14 4.62
CA LEU A 215 16.81 0.73 3.73
C LEU A 215 15.70 1.50 4.48
N PHE A 216 15.68 1.42 5.80
CA PHE A 216 14.71 2.13 6.63
C PHE A 216 14.97 3.63 6.66
N VAL A 217 13.90 4.43 6.52
CA VAL A 217 13.96 5.89 6.64
C VAL A 217 13.13 6.34 7.83
N ASP A 218 13.80 6.93 8.83
CA ASP A 218 13.11 7.62 9.91
C ASP A 218 12.66 9.02 9.43
N VAL A 219 11.42 9.11 8.99
CA VAL A 219 10.84 10.37 8.48
C VAL A 219 10.77 11.48 9.52
N SER A 220 10.78 11.15 10.82
CA SER A 220 10.77 12.13 11.91
C SER A 220 12.04 13.01 11.95
N THR A 221 13.11 12.52 11.33
CA THR A 221 14.40 13.24 11.21
C THR A 221 14.45 14.22 10.04
N ILE A 222 13.47 14.15 9.11
CA ILE A 222 13.37 15.04 7.95
C ILE A 222 12.67 16.32 8.38
N GLU A 223 13.29 17.46 8.16
CA GLU A 223 12.82 18.76 8.66
C GLU A 223 12.09 19.59 7.60
N ILE A 224 12.24 19.24 6.31
CA ILE A 224 11.58 19.95 5.21
C ILE A 224 10.08 19.65 5.14
N PRO A 225 9.27 20.58 4.63
CA PRO A 225 7.84 20.37 4.44
C PRO A 225 7.51 19.23 3.47
N MET A 226 6.50 18.43 3.81
CA MET A 226 6.08 17.25 3.03
C MET A 226 4.57 17.26 2.76
N LEU A 227 4.18 17.11 1.49
CA LEU A 227 2.80 16.83 1.10
C LEU A 227 2.67 15.33 0.78
N TYR A 228 2.11 14.57 1.72
CA TYR A 228 1.83 13.16 1.52
C TYR A 228 0.56 12.96 0.69
N ILE A 229 0.62 12.03 -0.25
CA ILE A 229 -0.53 11.63 -1.08
C ILE A 229 -0.71 10.13 -0.94
N GLY A 230 -1.91 9.69 -0.57
CA GLY A 230 -2.26 8.29 -0.37
C GLY A 230 -3.59 7.91 -1.04
N GLY A 231 -3.90 6.62 -0.99
CA GLY A 231 -5.16 6.08 -1.48
C GLY A 231 -5.65 4.94 -0.59
N TRP A 232 -6.95 4.89 -0.29
CA TRP A 232 -7.51 3.90 0.64
C TRP A 232 -7.32 2.46 0.16
N PHE A 233 -7.23 2.24 -1.15
CA PHE A 233 -6.95 0.93 -1.75
C PHE A 233 -5.51 0.80 -2.27
N ASP A 234 -4.61 1.69 -1.86
CA ASP A 234 -3.19 1.58 -2.14
C ASP A 234 -2.50 0.67 -1.11
N THR A 235 -1.64 -0.22 -1.59
CA THR A 235 -0.87 -1.15 -0.74
C THR A 235 -0.06 -0.45 0.35
N TYR A 236 0.40 0.78 0.08
CA TYR A 236 1.30 1.53 0.96
C TYR A 236 0.60 2.56 1.85
N MET A 237 -0.73 2.58 1.91
CA MET A 237 -1.47 3.60 2.68
C MET A 237 -1.10 3.60 4.17
N ARG A 238 -0.81 2.44 4.76
CA ARG A 238 -0.33 2.35 6.16
C ARG A 238 0.99 3.10 6.34
N GLY A 239 1.96 2.87 5.44
CA GLY A 239 3.25 3.55 5.45
C GLY A 239 3.11 5.05 5.19
N THR A 240 2.28 5.44 4.24
CA THR A 240 1.99 6.84 3.92
C THR A 240 1.37 7.58 5.11
N LEU A 241 0.34 7.00 5.76
CA LEU A 241 -0.31 7.60 6.93
C LEU A 241 0.64 7.67 8.13
N ARG A 242 1.40 6.59 8.40
CA ARG A 242 2.40 6.57 9.48
C ARG A 242 3.46 7.64 9.26
N SER A 243 3.91 7.83 8.03
CA SER A 243 4.87 8.87 7.66
C SER A 243 4.31 10.26 7.94
N TYR A 244 3.08 10.52 7.51
CA TYR A 244 2.40 11.78 7.79
C TYR A 244 2.34 12.06 9.30
N LEU A 245 1.87 11.09 10.09
CA LEU A 245 1.73 11.23 11.56
C LEU A 245 3.06 11.41 12.30
N SER A 246 4.16 10.92 11.72
CA SER A 246 5.51 11.04 12.32
C SER A 246 6.27 12.29 11.88
N SER A 247 5.79 12.99 10.87
CA SER A 247 6.47 14.15 10.29
C SER A 247 6.17 15.45 11.03
N LYS A 248 7.15 16.35 11.12
CA LYS A 248 7.03 17.64 11.84
C LYS A 248 6.20 18.68 11.09
N GLN A 249 6.32 18.72 9.76
CA GLN A 249 5.63 19.65 8.87
C GLN A 249 5.06 18.88 7.69
N ALA A 250 3.81 18.45 7.80
CA ALA A 250 3.21 17.63 6.78
C ALA A 250 1.75 17.98 6.49
N HIS A 251 1.38 17.89 5.23
CA HIS A 251 0.01 17.86 4.76
C HIS A 251 -0.32 16.47 4.21
N LEU A 252 -1.61 16.11 4.17
CA LEU A 252 -2.07 14.80 3.69
C LEU A 252 -3.25 14.96 2.73
N ILE A 253 -3.17 14.31 1.58
CA ILE A 253 -4.30 14.07 0.68
C ILE A 253 -4.47 12.56 0.57
N ALA A 254 -5.62 12.02 0.98
CA ALA A 254 -5.94 10.62 0.82
C ALA A 254 -7.24 10.44 0.02
N GLY A 255 -7.12 9.93 -1.19
CA GLY A 255 -8.22 9.64 -2.09
C GLY A 255 -8.72 8.20 -1.97
N VAL A 256 -9.72 7.84 -2.76
CA VAL A 256 -10.20 6.47 -2.84
C VAL A 256 -9.29 5.54 -3.66
N TRP A 257 -8.20 6.07 -4.19
CA TRP A 257 -7.35 5.46 -5.20
C TRP A 257 -6.70 4.15 -4.75
N ALA A 258 -6.49 3.26 -5.72
CA ALA A 258 -5.52 2.17 -5.64
C ALA A 258 -4.13 2.69 -6.03
N HIS A 259 -3.11 1.83 -5.99
CA HIS A 259 -1.77 2.20 -6.46
C HIS A 259 -1.79 2.74 -7.89
N LEU A 260 -2.62 2.13 -8.74
CA LEU A 260 -2.95 2.54 -10.12
C LEU A 260 -4.37 2.06 -10.48
N PRO A 261 -5.17 2.89 -11.17
CA PRO A 261 -5.05 4.32 -11.47
C PRO A 261 -5.62 5.23 -10.34
N TRP A 262 -5.37 6.55 -10.42
CA TRP A 262 -5.93 7.56 -9.52
C TRP A 262 -7.19 8.21 -10.11
N GLY A 263 -8.14 7.36 -10.46
CA GLY A 263 -9.39 7.76 -11.12
C GLY A 263 -10.61 7.60 -10.23
N ARG A 264 -11.81 7.77 -10.85
CA ARG A 264 -13.10 7.66 -10.14
C ARG A 264 -13.56 6.24 -9.91
N LYS A 265 -13.06 5.26 -10.69
CA LYS A 265 -13.43 3.85 -10.56
C LYS A 265 -12.31 3.08 -9.89
N VAL A 266 -12.64 2.40 -8.78
CA VAL A 266 -11.70 1.56 -8.04
C VAL A 266 -12.40 0.26 -7.67
N GLY A 267 -11.90 -0.85 -8.19
CA GLY A 267 -12.61 -2.12 -8.17
C GLY A 267 -13.90 -2.05 -9.00
N ALA A 268 -14.99 -2.52 -8.43
CA ALA A 268 -16.30 -2.52 -9.07
C ALA A 268 -17.10 -1.22 -8.86
N VAL A 269 -16.57 -0.26 -8.07
CA VAL A 269 -17.30 0.94 -7.64
C VAL A 269 -16.86 2.17 -8.42
N ASP A 270 -17.82 2.99 -8.85
CA ASP A 270 -17.63 4.33 -9.36
C ASP A 270 -17.96 5.34 -8.26
N TYR A 271 -16.95 6.02 -7.75
CA TYR A 271 -17.06 6.99 -6.64
C TYR A 271 -17.43 8.41 -7.08
N GLY A 272 -17.72 8.61 -8.35
CA GLY A 272 -18.13 9.91 -8.89
C GLY A 272 -16.98 10.78 -9.42
N ALA A 273 -17.36 11.91 -10.00
CA ALA A 273 -16.40 12.80 -10.68
C ALA A 273 -15.38 13.41 -9.70
N ASP A 274 -15.79 13.69 -8.47
CA ASP A 274 -14.95 14.32 -7.46
C ASP A 274 -13.85 13.37 -6.94
N ALA A 275 -13.96 12.05 -7.17
CA ALA A 275 -12.93 11.09 -6.83
C ALA A 275 -11.71 11.09 -7.77
N VAL A 276 -11.78 11.78 -8.91
CA VAL A 276 -10.64 11.92 -9.84
C VAL A 276 -9.53 12.71 -9.17
N SER A 277 -8.29 12.25 -9.33
CA SER A 277 -7.12 12.91 -8.75
C SER A 277 -6.97 14.37 -9.21
N PHE A 278 -6.73 15.25 -8.25
CA PHE A 278 -6.34 16.64 -8.45
C PHE A 278 -4.89 16.92 -8.00
N CYS A 279 -4.10 15.87 -7.82
CA CYS A 279 -2.79 15.93 -7.19
C CYS A 279 -1.80 16.84 -7.92
N ASP A 280 -1.80 16.88 -9.26
CA ASP A 280 -0.94 17.81 -10.02
C ASP A 280 -1.15 19.27 -9.57
N ARG A 281 -2.41 19.68 -9.43
CA ARG A 281 -2.74 21.05 -9.01
C ARG A 281 -2.39 21.30 -7.54
N ALA A 282 -2.61 20.31 -6.67
CA ALA A 282 -2.25 20.41 -5.26
C ALA A 282 -0.72 20.53 -5.09
N GLN A 283 0.05 19.72 -5.83
CA GLN A 283 1.52 19.78 -5.83
C GLN A 283 2.02 21.15 -6.32
N ILE A 284 1.42 21.73 -7.37
CA ILE A 284 1.81 23.07 -7.84
C ILE A 284 1.56 24.12 -6.77
N ARG A 285 0.39 24.11 -6.06
CA ARG A 285 0.14 25.07 -4.96
C ARG A 285 1.12 24.88 -3.81
N TRP A 286 1.44 23.62 -3.47
CA TRP A 286 2.45 23.28 -2.48
C TRP A 286 3.82 23.85 -2.84
N PHE A 287 4.31 23.60 -4.05
CA PHE A 287 5.60 24.10 -4.51
C PHE A 287 5.60 25.61 -4.74
N ASP A 288 4.50 26.19 -5.18
CA ASP A 288 4.37 27.66 -5.31
C ASP A 288 4.56 28.33 -3.94
N HIS A 289 4.06 27.71 -2.86
CA HIS A 289 4.28 28.23 -1.50
C HIS A 289 5.76 28.14 -1.10
N TRP A 290 6.34 26.96 -1.13
CA TRP A 290 7.69 26.73 -0.59
C TRP A 290 8.83 27.21 -1.49
N LEU A 291 8.62 27.27 -2.79
CA LEU A 291 9.67 27.61 -3.75
C LEU A 291 9.51 29.00 -4.37
N LYS A 292 8.29 29.57 -4.33
CA LYS A 292 7.97 30.89 -4.92
C LYS A 292 7.34 31.85 -3.93
N ASP A 293 7.31 31.52 -2.64
CA ASP A 293 6.84 32.35 -1.55
C ASP A 293 5.37 32.83 -1.71
N LYS A 294 4.50 32.03 -2.37
CA LYS A 294 3.07 32.31 -2.50
C LYS A 294 2.28 31.81 -1.29
N GLU A 295 1.10 32.37 -1.08
CA GLU A 295 0.20 31.91 0.00
C GLU A 295 -0.29 30.47 -0.25
N LEU A 296 -0.31 29.63 0.79
CA LEU A 296 -0.90 28.29 0.79
C LEU A 296 -2.26 28.34 1.48
N THR A 297 -3.31 28.09 0.73
CA THR A 297 -4.70 28.12 1.23
C THR A 297 -5.32 26.73 1.37
N ASP A 298 -4.60 25.70 0.94
CA ASP A 298 -5.07 24.31 1.02
C ASP A 298 -5.15 23.85 2.48
N PRO A 299 -6.22 23.14 2.88
CA PRO A 299 -6.32 22.57 4.20
C PRO A 299 -5.22 21.52 4.43
N PRO A 300 -4.68 21.41 5.66
CA PRO A 300 -3.58 20.49 5.95
C PRO A 300 -3.92 19.03 5.69
N VAL A 301 -5.17 18.62 5.89
CA VAL A 301 -5.62 17.25 5.67
C VAL A 301 -6.87 17.24 4.81
N GLN A 302 -6.84 16.47 3.72
CA GLN A 302 -7.96 16.26 2.82
C GLN A 302 -8.18 14.75 2.64
N LEU A 303 -9.32 14.24 3.09
CA LEU A 303 -9.67 12.83 3.03
C LEU A 303 -10.92 12.64 2.17
N PHE A 304 -10.86 11.74 1.20
CA PHE A 304 -12.05 11.33 0.47
C PHE A 304 -12.83 10.31 1.31
N GLU A 305 -14.02 10.66 1.75
CA GLU A 305 -14.91 9.78 2.51
C GLU A 305 -15.71 8.91 1.54
N MET A 306 -15.41 7.62 1.50
CA MET A 306 -16.18 6.62 0.74
C MET A 306 -17.61 6.53 1.29
N GLY A 307 -18.56 6.09 0.48
CA GLY A 307 -19.97 5.99 0.86
C GLY A 307 -20.72 7.31 0.71
N SER A 308 -20.28 8.39 1.34
CA SER A 308 -20.78 9.75 1.04
C SER A 308 -20.18 10.29 -0.27
N ASN A 309 -19.04 9.77 -0.68
CA ASN A 309 -18.26 10.17 -1.87
C ASN A 309 -17.92 11.67 -1.91
N GLN A 310 -17.48 12.18 -0.78
CA GLN A 310 -17.15 13.59 -0.60
C GLN A 310 -15.75 13.78 -0.04
N TRP A 311 -15.07 14.84 -0.45
CA TRP A 311 -13.85 15.31 0.20
C TRP A 311 -14.19 15.99 1.53
N ARG A 312 -13.46 15.62 2.58
CA ARG A 312 -13.51 16.23 3.91
C ARG A 312 -12.18 16.90 4.20
N SER A 313 -12.24 18.10 4.76
CA SER A 313 -11.06 18.90 5.09
C SER A 313 -10.92 19.06 6.60
N TYR A 314 -9.68 18.96 7.09
CA TYR A 314 -9.38 19.02 8.52
C TYR A 314 -8.09 19.83 8.76
N ALA A 315 -7.96 20.42 9.93
CA ALA A 315 -6.73 21.09 10.38
C ALA A 315 -5.61 20.09 10.74
N GLU A 316 -5.99 18.89 11.18
CA GLU A 316 -5.12 17.76 11.51
C GLU A 316 -5.85 16.45 11.21
N PHE A 317 -5.15 15.30 11.26
CA PHE A 317 -5.82 14.01 11.07
C PHE A 317 -6.95 13.86 12.11
N PRO A 318 -8.18 13.52 11.67
CA PRO A 318 -9.34 13.59 12.55
C PRO A 318 -9.22 12.62 13.73
N ALA A 319 -9.52 13.11 14.93
CA ALA A 319 -9.65 12.29 16.12
C ALA A 319 -10.84 11.34 16.00
N SER A 320 -10.71 10.16 16.57
CA SER A 320 -11.73 9.13 16.56
C SER A 320 -12.05 8.62 17.97
N GLU A 321 -13.28 8.15 18.14
CA GLU A 321 -13.73 7.45 19.33
C GLU A 321 -13.69 5.94 19.08
N LEU A 322 -13.09 5.21 20.00
CA LEU A 322 -13.01 3.75 19.90
C LEU A 322 -14.35 3.10 20.24
N SER A 323 -14.89 2.34 19.30
CA SER A 323 -16.08 1.48 19.49
C SER A 323 -15.66 0.02 19.42
N ILE A 324 -16.15 -0.80 20.35
CA ILE A 324 -15.82 -2.22 20.43
C ILE A 324 -17.07 -3.04 20.15
N LEU A 325 -16.95 -4.01 19.24
CA LEU A 325 -17.96 -5.01 18.95
C LEU A 325 -17.40 -6.40 19.20
N HIS A 326 -18.11 -7.21 19.97
CA HIS A 326 -17.73 -8.59 20.24
C HIS A 326 -18.27 -9.54 19.17
N LEU A 327 -17.48 -10.59 18.89
CA LEU A 327 -17.91 -11.70 18.03
C LEU A 327 -18.78 -12.62 18.87
N ASN A 328 -19.95 -12.96 18.35
CA ASN A 328 -20.93 -13.84 18.99
C ASN A 328 -21.48 -14.83 17.95
N SER A 329 -21.66 -16.09 18.33
CA SER A 329 -22.21 -17.13 17.45
C SER A 329 -22.80 -18.28 18.26
N SER A 330 -23.42 -19.24 17.57
CA SER A 330 -23.76 -20.56 18.13
C SER A 330 -22.80 -21.68 17.65
N GLY A 331 -21.71 -21.33 16.97
CA GLY A 331 -20.72 -22.25 16.40
C GLY A 331 -21.02 -22.66 14.96
N LEU A 332 -21.90 -21.96 14.26
CA LEU A 332 -22.36 -22.31 12.91
C LEU A 332 -21.98 -21.26 11.84
N THR A 333 -21.11 -20.30 12.15
CA THR A 333 -20.81 -19.17 11.26
C THR A 333 -20.23 -19.58 9.90
N SER A 334 -19.60 -20.76 9.79
CA SER A 334 -19.11 -21.32 8.53
C SER A 334 -20.19 -21.96 7.65
N MET A 335 -21.41 -22.14 8.21
CA MET A 335 -22.53 -22.85 7.56
C MET A 335 -23.75 -21.97 7.37
N ASP A 336 -23.98 -21.00 8.27
CA ASP A 336 -25.11 -20.05 8.21
C ASP A 336 -24.58 -18.63 8.43
N ASP A 337 -24.65 -17.80 7.42
CA ASP A 337 -24.20 -16.40 7.46
C ASP A 337 -25.03 -15.48 8.36
N ARG A 338 -26.11 -16.00 8.95
CA ARG A 338 -26.97 -15.32 9.93
C ARG A 338 -26.61 -15.66 11.38
N ASP A 339 -25.79 -16.71 11.61
CA ASP A 339 -25.41 -17.13 12.96
C ASP A 339 -24.44 -16.15 13.62
N GLY A 340 -23.38 -15.73 12.90
CA GLY A 340 -22.37 -14.82 13.41
C GLY A 340 -22.86 -13.38 13.57
N ARG A 341 -22.70 -12.81 14.78
CA ARG A 341 -23.14 -11.45 15.11
C ARG A 341 -22.00 -10.62 15.67
N LEU A 342 -22.02 -9.34 15.34
CA LEU A 342 -21.21 -8.29 15.96
C LEU A 342 -22.10 -7.43 16.85
N SER A 343 -21.85 -7.39 18.14
CA SER A 343 -22.62 -6.58 19.09
C SER A 343 -21.74 -6.05 20.24
N SER A 344 -22.26 -5.10 21.02
CA SER A 344 -21.61 -4.63 22.25
C SER A 344 -21.67 -5.62 23.41
N GLU A 345 -22.51 -6.64 23.30
CA GLU A 345 -22.73 -7.63 24.35
C GLU A 345 -21.88 -8.89 24.08
N LEU A 346 -21.46 -9.56 25.12
CA LEU A 346 -20.81 -10.87 25.08
C LEU A 346 -21.85 -11.99 25.16
N SER A 347 -21.66 -13.03 24.33
CA SER A 347 -22.43 -14.27 24.41
C SER A 347 -21.77 -15.29 25.37
N GLU A 348 -22.37 -16.48 25.47
CA GLU A 348 -21.71 -17.65 26.00
C GLU A 348 -20.48 -18.04 25.17
N ASP A 349 -19.54 -18.75 25.80
CA ASP A 349 -18.33 -19.20 25.12
C ASP A 349 -18.66 -20.17 23.97
N THR A 350 -18.11 -19.89 22.79
CA THR A 350 -18.37 -20.66 21.57
C THR A 350 -17.09 -20.80 20.75
N ILE A 351 -17.06 -21.78 19.86
CA ILE A 351 -15.96 -22.03 18.92
C ILE A 351 -16.53 -22.13 17.51
N ASP A 352 -16.07 -21.28 16.62
CA ASP A 352 -16.29 -21.39 15.18
C ASP A 352 -15.05 -22.00 14.51
N VAL A 353 -15.24 -22.83 13.49
CA VAL A 353 -14.19 -23.62 12.90
C VAL A 353 -14.01 -23.28 11.43
N ILE A 354 -12.77 -23.01 11.02
CA ILE A 354 -12.34 -22.94 9.62
C ILE A 354 -11.55 -24.21 9.30
N VAL A 355 -11.94 -24.91 8.26
CA VAL A 355 -11.12 -25.99 7.67
C VAL A 355 -10.46 -25.40 6.43
N HIS A 356 -9.21 -24.95 6.58
CA HIS A 356 -8.45 -24.40 5.47
C HIS A 356 -7.80 -25.50 4.63
N ASP A 357 -8.20 -25.57 3.36
CA ASP A 357 -7.59 -26.44 2.34
C ASP A 357 -6.55 -25.62 1.53
N PRO A 358 -5.24 -25.83 1.73
CA PRO A 358 -4.20 -25.06 1.04
C PRO A 358 -4.19 -25.25 -0.49
N TRP A 359 -4.78 -26.32 -1.00
CA TRP A 359 -4.91 -26.53 -2.46
C TRP A 359 -6.12 -25.83 -3.07
N ARG A 360 -7.05 -25.35 -2.22
CA ARG A 360 -8.23 -24.57 -2.61
C ARG A 360 -8.41 -23.34 -1.74
N PRO A 361 -7.38 -22.51 -1.61
CA PRO A 361 -7.38 -21.39 -0.68
C PRO A 361 -8.50 -20.40 -0.99
N VAL A 362 -8.91 -19.65 0.02
CA VAL A 362 -9.82 -18.51 -0.19
C VAL A 362 -9.15 -17.51 -1.12
N PRO A 363 -9.80 -17.16 -2.25
CA PRO A 363 -9.21 -16.27 -3.22
C PRO A 363 -9.21 -14.82 -2.73
N ALA A 364 -8.18 -14.09 -3.09
CA ALA A 364 -8.15 -12.64 -2.95
C ALA A 364 -9.17 -11.96 -3.88
N LEU A 365 -9.94 -11.03 -3.35
CA LEU A 365 -10.88 -10.23 -4.13
C LEU A 365 -10.85 -8.77 -3.63
N GLY A 366 -10.27 -7.90 -4.44
CA GLY A 366 -10.19 -6.48 -4.09
C GLY A 366 -9.32 -6.20 -2.86
N GLY A 367 -9.67 -5.16 -2.11
CA GLY A 367 -8.82 -4.66 -1.04
C GLY A 367 -7.61 -3.91 -1.58
N HIS A 368 -6.51 -3.88 -0.82
CA HIS A 368 -5.32 -3.08 -1.14
C HIS A 368 -4.15 -3.90 -1.73
N VAL A 369 -4.15 -5.22 -1.65
CA VAL A 369 -3.03 -6.10 -2.07
C VAL A 369 -3.40 -7.04 -3.23
N ALA A 370 -4.69 -7.29 -3.47
CA ALA A 370 -5.13 -8.10 -4.60
C ALA A 370 -5.09 -7.29 -5.92
N TYR A 371 -5.11 -8.02 -7.04
CA TYR A 371 -5.27 -7.38 -8.34
C TYR A 371 -6.49 -7.98 -9.06
N PRO A 372 -7.45 -7.13 -9.44
CA PRO A 372 -7.51 -5.69 -9.24
C PRO A 372 -7.81 -5.29 -7.79
N CYS A 373 -7.19 -4.19 -7.32
CA CYS A 373 -7.49 -3.58 -6.02
C CYS A 373 -8.87 -2.91 -6.03
N GLY A 374 -9.41 -2.62 -4.82
CA GLY A 374 -10.64 -1.83 -4.68
C GLY A 374 -11.78 -2.57 -4.00
N ALA A 375 -12.97 -1.98 -4.06
CA ALA A 375 -14.18 -2.56 -3.51
C ALA A 375 -14.88 -3.50 -4.51
N PHE A 376 -15.23 -4.69 -4.04
CA PHE A 376 -15.95 -5.72 -4.80
C PHE A 376 -17.02 -6.39 -3.94
N ASP A 377 -18.01 -6.99 -4.59
CA ASP A 377 -19.02 -7.81 -3.91
C ASP A 377 -18.42 -9.17 -3.53
N ARG A 378 -18.36 -9.42 -2.22
CA ARG A 378 -17.78 -10.63 -1.62
C ARG A 378 -18.79 -11.73 -1.34
N SER A 379 -20.09 -11.53 -1.62
CA SER A 379 -21.15 -12.48 -1.25
C SER A 379 -20.81 -13.93 -1.58
N ASN A 380 -20.22 -14.19 -2.75
CA ASN A 380 -19.82 -15.53 -3.17
C ASN A 380 -18.62 -16.08 -2.38
N ILE A 381 -17.73 -15.25 -1.88
CA ILE A 381 -16.61 -15.67 -1.03
C ILE A 381 -17.11 -15.92 0.38
N ASP A 382 -17.94 -15.05 0.90
CA ASP A 382 -18.51 -15.16 2.24
C ASP A 382 -19.45 -16.38 2.39
N ALA A 383 -19.99 -16.89 1.28
CA ALA A 383 -20.80 -18.13 1.26
C ALA A 383 -19.97 -19.43 1.30
N ARG A 384 -18.63 -19.36 1.33
CA ARG A 384 -17.78 -20.55 1.44
C ARG A 384 -17.77 -21.07 2.88
N SER A 385 -17.66 -22.38 3.03
CA SER A 385 -17.59 -23.05 4.35
C SER A 385 -16.24 -22.87 5.07
N ASP A 386 -15.23 -22.29 4.41
CA ASP A 386 -13.93 -21.93 4.98
C ASP A 386 -13.79 -20.41 5.26
N VAL A 387 -14.94 -19.72 5.36
CA VAL A 387 -15.04 -18.30 5.72
C VAL A 387 -16.07 -18.16 6.85
N LEU A 388 -15.67 -17.60 7.97
CA LEU A 388 -16.57 -17.22 9.06
C LEU A 388 -17.07 -15.80 8.82
N THR A 389 -18.36 -15.55 9.06
CA THR A 389 -18.96 -14.22 8.91
C THR A 389 -19.68 -13.79 10.17
N TYR A 390 -19.42 -12.54 10.60
CA TYR A 390 -20.06 -11.91 11.75
C TYR A 390 -20.63 -10.56 11.31
N THR A 391 -21.93 -10.34 11.51
CA THR A 391 -22.65 -9.18 10.96
C THR A 391 -23.37 -8.42 12.07
N THR A 392 -23.31 -7.08 12.02
CA THR A 392 -24.13 -6.23 12.94
C THR A 392 -25.61 -6.31 12.57
N ALA A 393 -26.48 -5.90 13.48
CA ALA A 393 -27.83 -5.45 13.09
C ALA A 393 -27.71 -4.29 12.08
N PRO A 394 -28.74 -4.06 11.23
CA PRO A 394 -28.78 -2.88 10.40
C PRO A 394 -28.62 -1.60 11.22
N LEU A 395 -27.77 -0.69 10.77
CA LEU A 395 -27.46 0.56 11.45
C LEU A 395 -28.70 1.46 11.57
N GLU A 396 -28.96 1.99 12.75
CA GLU A 396 -30.08 2.91 13.01
C GLU A 396 -29.80 4.33 12.51
N SER A 397 -28.53 4.70 12.35
CA SER A 397 -28.05 5.96 11.79
C SER A 397 -26.82 5.70 10.93
N GLU A 398 -26.42 6.68 10.14
CA GLU A 398 -25.15 6.61 9.43
C GLU A 398 -23.96 6.51 10.41
N LEU A 399 -22.91 5.81 10.00
CA LEU A 399 -21.70 5.58 10.78
C LEU A 399 -20.48 6.02 9.98
N HIS A 400 -19.77 7.02 10.51
CA HIS A 400 -18.51 7.51 9.94
C HIS A 400 -17.33 6.84 10.63
N LEU A 401 -16.44 6.22 9.84
CA LEU A 401 -15.23 5.58 10.30
C LEU A 401 -14.01 6.24 9.67
N VAL A 402 -12.94 6.45 10.45
CA VAL A 402 -11.71 7.08 9.96
C VAL A 402 -10.47 6.48 10.64
N GLY A 403 -9.42 6.27 9.85
CA GLY A 403 -8.15 5.74 10.34
C GLY A 403 -8.08 4.21 10.36
N GLU A 404 -7.15 3.69 11.14
CA GLU A 404 -6.88 2.26 11.26
C GLU A 404 -7.88 1.61 12.21
N MET A 405 -8.43 0.48 11.81
CA MET A 405 -9.23 -0.42 12.64
C MET A 405 -8.45 -1.69 12.93
N SER A 406 -8.90 -2.52 13.87
CA SER A 406 -8.24 -3.80 14.13
C SER A 406 -9.22 -4.86 14.62
N VAL A 407 -8.85 -6.13 14.38
CA VAL A 407 -9.55 -7.29 14.93
C VAL A 407 -8.63 -7.97 15.92
N GLU A 408 -9.17 -8.37 17.06
CA GLU A 408 -8.48 -9.18 18.07
C GLU A 408 -9.18 -10.52 18.18
N LEU A 409 -8.47 -11.60 17.87
CA LEU A 409 -9.01 -12.95 17.80
C LEU A 409 -8.31 -13.87 18.80
N TYR A 410 -9.09 -14.53 19.64
CA TYR A 410 -8.66 -15.70 20.34
C TYR A 410 -8.78 -16.89 19.40
N ALA A 411 -7.66 -17.37 18.89
CA ALA A 411 -7.64 -18.47 17.93
C ALA A 411 -6.59 -19.52 18.31
N SER A 412 -6.82 -20.75 17.85
CA SER A 412 -5.91 -21.88 17.98
C SER A 412 -5.98 -22.76 16.73
N SER A 413 -5.01 -23.64 16.54
CA SER A 413 -4.95 -24.54 15.38
C SER A 413 -4.37 -25.90 15.76
N ASP A 414 -4.69 -26.91 14.98
CA ASP A 414 -4.07 -28.25 15.02
C ASP A 414 -2.70 -28.29 14.30
N SER A 415 -2.32 -27.20 13.64
CA SER A 415 -1.08 -27.08 12.87
C SER A 415 -0.07 -26.13 13.54
N PRO A 416 1.23 -26.30 13.32
CA PRO A 416 2.27 -25.44 13.90
C PRO A 416 2.23 -23.99 13.41
N SER A 417 1.62 -23.74 12.25
CA SER A 417 1.40 -22.41 11.69
C SER A 417 0.07 -22.32 10.97
N PHE A 418 -0.51 -21.12 10.92
CA PHE A 418 -1.71 -20.79 10.17
C PHE A 418 -1.74 -19.29 9.92
N ASP A 419 -2.61 -18.86 9.01
CA ASP A 419 -2.81 -17.45 8.72
C ASP A 419 -4.24 -17.03 9.03
N LEU A 420 -4.43 -15.72 9.23
CA LEU A 420 -5.73 -15.10 9.46
C LEU A 420 -5.89 -13.89 8.52
N CYS A 421 -6.91 -13.94 7.70
CA CYS A 421 -7.38 -12.81 6.89
C CYS A 421 -8.66 -12.26 7.49
N ALA A 422 -8.70 -10.96 7.77
CA ALA A 422 -9.88 -10.26 8.25
C ALA A 422 -10.30 -9.20 7.25
N VAL A 423 -11.56 -9.22 6.80
CA VAL A 423 -12.11 -8.27 5.83
C VAL A 423 -13.37 -7.63 6.39
N LEU A 424 -13.44 -6.29 6.36
CA LEU A 424 -14.67 -5.56 6.68
C LEU A 424 -15.39 -5.15 5.41
N SER A 425 -16.70 -5.36 5.43
CA SER A 425 -17.59 -5.06 4.32
C SER A 425 -18.85 -4.34 4.78
N GLU A 426 -19.41 -3.51 3.90
CA GLU A 426 -20.78 -3.01 3.99
C GLU A 426 -21.73 -4.06 3.43
N VAL A 427 -22.68 -4.53 4.23
CA VAL A 427 -23.83 -5.32 3.76
C VAL A 427 -24.96 -4.36 3.42
N LYS A 428 -25.27 -4.23 2.14
CA LYS A 428 -26.32 -3.34 1.65
C LYS A 428 -27.70 -3.98 1.74
N SER A 429 -28.74 -3.16 1.71
CA SER A 429 -30.14 -3.63 1.76
C SER A 429 -30.53 -4.55 0.59
N ASN A 430 -29.81 -4.50 -0.53
CA ASN A 430 -30.00 -5.42 -1.67
C ASN A 430 -29.23 -6.76 -1.51
N GLY A 431 -28.55 -6.98 -0.39
CA GLY A 431 -27.79 -8.19 -0.09
C GLY A 431 -26.35 -8.20 -0.60
N SER A 432 -25.89 -7.19 -1.35
CA SER A 432 -24.47 -7.13 -1.77
C SER A 432 -23.56 -6.82 -0.58
N VAL A 433 -22.35 -7.43 -0.58
CA VAL A 433 -21.38 -7.35 0.50
C VAL A 433 -20.11 -6.69 -0.02
N MET A 434 -20.01 -5.38 0.10
CA MET A 434 -18.94 -4.57 -0.49
C MET A 434 -17.79 -4.37 0.48
N ASN A 435 -16.61 -4.97 0.20
CA ASN A 435 -15.43 -4.78 1.04
C ASN A 435 -14.92 -3.34 0.99
N PHE A 436 -14.44 -2.83 2.14
CA PHE A 436 -13.85 -1.49 2.22
C PHE A 436 -12.49 -1.47 2.92
N THR A 437 -12.17 -2.44 3.76
CA THR A 437 -10.83 -2.61 4.33
C THR A 437 -10.56 -4.06 4.69
N GLN A 438 -9.29 -4.41 4.79
CA GLN A 438 -8.83 -5.73 5.17
C GLN A 438 -7.49 -5.66 5.89
N GLY A 439 -7.15 -6.75 6.59
CA GLY A 439 -5.85 -7.01 7.17
C GLY A 439 -5.51 -8.50 7.10
N TYR A 440 -4.24 -8.81 7.17
CA TYR A 440 -3.72 -10.17 7.15
C TYR A 440 -2.67 -10.36 8.23
N LEU A 441 -2.56 -11.58 8.77
CA LEU A 441 -1.58 -11.93 9.79
C LEU A 441 -1.13 -13.37 9.60
N SER A 442 0.19 -13.60 9.62
CA SER A 442 0.77 -14.92 9.76
C SER A 442 1.07 -15.22 11.24
N SER A 443 0.63 -16.37 11.73
CA SER A 443 0.72 -16.74 13.16
C SER A 443 2.12 -17.17 13.61
N ASP A 444 3.08 -17.30 12.70
CA ASP A 444 4.43 -17.82 12.99
C ASP A 444 5.20 -17.02 14.04
N ARG A 445 4.83 -15.74 14.22
CA ARG A 445 5.47 -14.81 15.17
C ARG A 445 4.52 -14.18 16.19
N ALA A 446 3.25 -14.56 16.18
CA ALA A 446 2.21 -14.01 17.05
C ALA A 446 1.70 -15.07 18.04
N LYS A 447 1.05 -14.61 19.13
CA LYS A 447 0.41 -15.46 20.14
C LYS A 447 -1.02 -15.00 20.34
N SER A 448 -1.90 -15.96 20.63
CA SER A 448 -3.28 -15.66 21.02
C SER A 448 -3.35 -14.75 22.27
N PRO A 449 -4.18 -13.69 22.31
CA PRO A 449 -5.04 -13.26 21.21
C PRO A 449 -4.23 -12.60 20.05
N TYR A 450 -4.64 -12.89 18.82
CA TYR A 450 -4.02 -12.36 17.61
C TYR A 450 -4.63 -11.02 17.27
N ARG A 451 -3.80 -9.97 17.15
CA ARG A 451 -4.25 -8.66 16.72
C ARG A 451 -3.94 -8.45 15.25
N ILE A 452 -4.96 -8.20 14.45
CA ILE A 452 -4.89 -7.97 13.00
C ILE A 452 -5.23 -6.50 12.75
N PRO A 453 -4.25 -5.62 12.54
CA PRO A 453 -4.50 -4.26 12.04
C PRO A 453 -5.10 -4.32 10.64
N LEU A 454 -6.11 -3.48 10.37
CA LEU A 454 -6.72 -3.35 9.07
C LEU A 454 -6.19 -2.09 8.37
N GLN A 455 -6.19 -2.09 7.05
CA GLN A 455 -5.82 -0.92 6.25
C GLN A 455 -6.63 0.32 6.67
N PRO A 456 -6.00 1.50 6.87
CA PRO A 456 -6.72 2.72 7.18
C PRO A 456 -7.73 3.10 6.10
N VAL A 457 -8.85 3.70 6.51
CA VAL A 457 -9.91 4.17 5.60
C VAL A 457 -10.54 5.46 6.09
N SER A 458 -11.34 6.08 5.22
CA SER A 458 -12.37 7.06 5.58
C SER A 458 -13.64 6.67 4.85
N ILE A 459 -14.70 6.32 5.61
CA ILE A 459 -15.94 5.79 5.04
C ILE A 459 -17.16 6.18 5.88
N CYS A 460 -18.26 6.49 5.20
CA CYS A 460 -19.60 6.62 5.76
C CYS A 460 -20.43 5.40 5.37
N ILE A 461 -20.82 4.59 6.36
CA ILE A 461 -21.75 3.48 6.18
C ILE A 461 -23.16 4.01 6.41
N PRO A 462 -24.07 3.94 5.42
CA PRO A 462 -25.40 4.55 5.53
C PRO A 462 -26.32 3.80 6.51
N LYS A 463 -27.30 4.52 7.05
CA LYS A 463 -28.42 3.93 7.81
C LYS A 463 -29.07 2.79 7.02
N GLY A 464 -29.36 1.69 7.69
CA GLY A 464 -30.00 0.49 7.14
C GLY A 464 -29.02 -0.51 6.50
N SER A 465 -27.77 -0.13 6.23
CA SER A 465 -26.68 -1.08 5.94
C SER A 465 -26.17 -1.71 7.23
N ALA A 466 -25.44 -2.83 7.11
CA ALA A 466 -24.76 -3.48 8.23
C ALA A 466 -23.25 -3.59 7.97
N ILE A 467 -22.47 -3.78 9.01
CA ILE A 467 -21.04 -4.10 8.92
C ILE A 467 -20.87 -5.61 9.06
N ARG A 468 -20.10 -6.21 8.14
CA ARG A 468 -19.70 -7.61 8.19
C ARG A 468 -18.20 -7.73 8.34
N LEU A 469 -17.76 -8.53 9.31
CA LEU A 469 -16.41 -9.05 9.43
C LEU A 469 -16.39 -10.46 8.86
N SER A 470 -15.54 -10.71 7.86
CA SER A 470 -15.27 -12.03 7.30
C SER A 470 -13.87 -12.47 7.71
N ILE A 471 -13.73 -13.70 8.21
CA ILE A 471 -12.45 -14.28 8.66
C ILE A 471 -12.18 -15.56 7.86
N SER A 472 -10.96 -15.71 7.35
CA SER A 472 -10.51 -16.89 6.61
C SER A 472 -9.05 -17.22 6.88
N GLY A 473 -8.60 -18.43 6.51
CA GLY A 473 -7.21 -18.89 6.66
C GLY A 473 -6.31 -18.52 5.47
N ALA A 474 -6.80 -17.80 4.47
CA ALA A 474 -6.04 -17.43 3.28
C ALA A 474 -6.63 -16.21 2.57
N CYS A 475 -5.80 -15.60 1.72
CA CYS A 475 -6.19 -14.57 0.73
C CYS A 475 -5.22 -14.69 -0.47
N PHE A 476 -5.31 -15.81 -1.20
CA PHE A 476 -4.38 -16.12 -2.29
C PHE A 476 -4.86 -15.50 -3.62
N PRO A 477 -3.99 -14.94 -4.45
CA PRO A 477 -2.53 -14.90 -4.36
C PRO A 477 -1.96 -13.60 -3.74
N ALA A 478 -2.77 -12.79 -3.07
CA ALA A 478 -2.26 -11.58 -2.41
C ALA A 478 -1.10 -11.92 -1.44
N TYR A 479 -1.29 -13.00 -0.67
CA TYR A 479 -0.28 -13.61 0.21
C TYR A 479 -0.02 -15.07 -0.17
N PRO A 480 1.14 -15.66 0.19
CA PRO A 480 1.36 -17.09 0.03
C PRO A 480 0.35 -17.89 0.82
N VAL A 481 0.06 -19.10 0.39
CA VAL A 481 -0.72 -20.06 1.17
C VAL A 481 0.16 -20.58 2.32
N ASN A 482 -0.36 -20.59 3.55
CA ASN A 482 0.30 -21.24 4.66
C ASN A 482 0.24 -22.75 4.47
N ALA A 483 1.40 -23.41 4.57
CA ALA A 483 1.51 -24.85 4.32
C ALA A 483 1.02 -25.73 5.49
N GLY A 484 0.82 -25.15 6.68
CA GLY A 484 0.52 -25.90 7.89
C GLY A 484 1.71 -26.65 8.49
N THR A 485 2.89 -26.57 7.89
CA THR A 485 4.11 -27.31 8.29
C THR A 485 5.02 -26.53 9.23
N GLY A 486 4.77 -25.23 9.42
CA GLY A 486 5.66 -24.32 10.18
C GLY A 486 6.81 -23.75 9.35
N GLU A 487 6.94 -24.15 8.08
CA GLU A 487 7.94 -23.60 7.17
C GLU A 487 7.56 -22.21 6.67
N GLN A 488 8.58 -21.42 6.33
CA GLN A 488 8.39 -20.08 5.79
C GLN A 488 7.84 -20.11 4.36
N PRO A 489 7.16 -19.05 3.91
CA PRO A 489 6.78 -18.90 2.51
C PRO A 489 7.98 -19.08 1.59
N GLY A 490 7.84 -19.93 0.57
CA GLY A 490 8.90 -20.25 -0.37
C GLY A 490 9.83 -21.39 0.05
N GLU A 491 9.54 -22.09 1.13
CA GLU A 491 10.26 -23.30 1.54
C GLU A 491 9.41 -24.55 1.30
N ALA A 492 8.13 -24.53 1.70
CA ALA A 492 7.22 -25.64 1.53
C ALA A 492 6.81 -25.81 0.05
N ARG A 493 6.86 -27.05 -0.45
CA ARG A 493 6.32 -27.40 -1.77
C ARG A 493 4.82 -27.68 -1.66
N ALA A 494 4.08 -27.42 -2.70
CA ALA A 494 2.63 -27.69 -2.73
C ALA A 494 2.25 -29.14 -2.36
N ILE A 495 3.13 -30.12 -2.61
CA ILE A 495 2.91 -31.53 -2.23
C ILE A 495 3.03 -31.76 -0.71
N ASP A 496 3.73 -30.89 0.01
CA ASP A 496 3.97 -31.00 1.46
C ASP A 496 2.86 -30.31 2.28
N PHE A 497 1.93 -29.59 1.63
CA PHE A 497 0.85 -28.88 2.27
C PHE A 497 -0.04 -29.79 3.10
N GLN A 498 -0.59 -29.27 4.19
CA GLN A 498 -1.48 -29.97 5.12
C GLN A 498 -2.77 -29.17 5.30
N ILE A 499 -3.89 -29.86 5.46
CA ILE A 499 -5.16 -29.22 5.86
C ILE A 499 -5.00 -28.68 7.27
N ILE A 500 -5.45 -27.45 7.48
CA ILE A 500 -5.34 -26.73 8.73
C ILE A 500 -6.72 -26.51 9.33
N THR A 501 -6.94 -26.95 10.57
CA THR A 501 -8.14 -26.61 11.32
C THR A 501 -7.84 -25.40 12.22
N ILE A 502 -8.53 -24.29 11.95
CA ILE A 502 -8.41 -23.06 12.77
C ILE A 502 -9.68 -22.92 13.59
N MET A 503 -9.54 -22.82 14.91
CA MET A 503 -10.62 -22.59 15.85
C MET A 503 -10.61 -21.12 16.29
N VAL A 504 -11.68 -20.39 16.04
CA VAL A 504 -11.90 -19.02 16.49
C VAL A 504 -12.83 -19.07 17.68
N HIS A 505 -12.33 -18.62 18.83
CA HIS A 505 -13.08 -18.61 20.09
C HIS A 505 -13.76 -17.26 20.29
N SER A 506 -14.96 -17.28 20.85
CA SER A 506 -15.72 -16.08 21.26
C SER A 506 -16.42 -16.31 22.59
N GLY A 507 -16.89 -15.24 23.22
CA GLY A 507 -17.60 -15.29 24.51
C GLY A 507 -16.84 -14.65 25.66
N ALA A 508 -17.31 -14.85 26.89
CA ALA A 508 -16.83 -14.15 28.08
C ALA A 508 -15.37 -14.48 28.45
N ASN A 509 -14.94 -15.75 28.25
CA ASN A 509 -13.57 -16.18 28.53
C ASN A 509 -12.60 -15.90 27.37
N TYR A 510 -13.12 -15.73 26.15
CA TYR A 510 -12.34 -15.51 24.95
C TYR A 510 -12.95 -14.36 24.10
N PRO A 511 -12.89 -13.12 24.62
CA PRO A 511 -13.62 -11.99 24.05
C PRO A 511 -13.00 -11.50 22.73
N SER A 512 -13.11 -12.32 21.68
CA SER A 512 -12.75 -11.89 20.31
C SER A 512 -13.60 -10.69 19.90
N LYS A 513 -12.97 -9.67 19.28
CA LYS A 513 -13.60 -8.37 19.08
C LYS A 513 -13.04 -7.59 17.89
N LEU A 514 -13.89 -6.75 17.38
CA LEU A 514 -13.59 -5.74 16.36
C LEU A 514 -13.49 -4.36 17.02
N TYR A 515 -12.41 -3.66 16.75
CA TYR A 515 -12.19 -2.28 17.14
C TYR A 515 -12.47 -1.36 15.94
N LEU A 516 -13.42 -0.46 16.08
CA LEU A 516 -13.80 0.53 15.08
C LEU A 516 -13.43 1.93 15.58
N ASN A 517 -12.77 2.71 14.74
CA ASN A 517 -12.48 4.12 14.98
C ASN A 517 -13.60 4.97 14.36
N ARG A 518 -14.56 5.40 15.21
CA ARG A 518 -15.67 6.27 14.79
C ARG A 518 -15.16 7.71 14.70
N ALA A 519 -15.35 8.36 13.55
CA ALA A 519 -15.04 9.77 13.43
C ALA A 519 -15.88 10.57 14.44
N ASN A 520 -15.24 11.44 15.21
CA ASN A 520 -15.96 12.43 16.02
C ASN A 520 -16.81 13.27 15.08
N LYS A 521 -18.04 13.65 15.53
CA LYS A 521 -18.95 14.47 14.72
C LYS A 521 -18.17 15.61 14.08
N LEU A 522 -18.25 15.67 12.75
CA LEU A 522 -17.68 16.73 11.95
C LEU A 522 -18.07 18.07 12.58
N LEU A 523 -17.11 18.78 13.15
CA LEU A 523 -17.27 20.22 13.36
C LEU A 523 -17.10 20.83 11.95
N GLU A 524 -18.22 20.88 11.21
CA GLU A 524 -18.30 21.69 10.01
C GLU A 524 -17.99 23.15 10.43
N LYS A 525 -16.87 23.66 9.94
CA LYS A 525 -16.56 25.08 9.95
C LYS A 525 -16.72 25.65 8.55
#